data_035c4090fd818792bb12f2465b2f47c8
#
_entry.id   035c4090fd818792bb12f2465b2f47c8
#
_cell.length_a   1.000
_cell.length_b   1.000
_cell.length_c   1.000
_cell.angle_alpha   90.00
_cell.angle_beta   90.00
_cell.angle_gamma   90.00
#
_symmetry.space_group_name_H-M   'P 1'
#
loop_
_entity.id
_entity.type
_entity.pdbx_description
1 polymer ?
#
loop_
_entity_poly.entity_id
_entity_poly.type
_entity_poly.pdbx_seq_one_letter_code
_entity_poly.pdbx_strand_id
1 'polypeptide(L)'
;MQRLNKSITHAVDRPVKVMQFGEGNFLRAFVDYIFDVTNEKTDFNGGVVIVKPIEFGTLERFHDQECQYTLQLRGFVDGKPKEITRQITSVVDAVAAIEDYDKYIEYGTSETLRFIVSHTTEAGIVFDETDNDPNARPPKTYPGKLTQLLYKRYQKFNGAADKGLILLPCELIADNGIELKKCIMKFIELWGLEDGFKDWVNNYCSFCPTLVDRIVPGYPREDAAKLCEEWGYEDQLIDRAEVFGLWVVESDSNLPLEQLEKELPFKEAGLNVVFTKDHHPYKERKVRILNGSHTSFVLASFLAGNDNVENSMKDPVIRKYMEETLYNEVIPTLSLSKEDCEEFAKAVIDRFLNPFVDHRLLSISLNSVSKWEARCLPSFLGYVNKFNKLPKYLTFSIAALMSFYTSQTEAEFNGGIVLKGNRNGEEYNITDDKAVLDFFRDNSGKSAKEFTHAYLSNTKFFGGEDLSKVLNLEEVITEYITDIRERGMRAVVNDLAD
;
A
#
# COMPACT_ATOMS: atom_id res chain seq x y z
N MET A 1 -7.61 35.64 4.74
CA MET A 1 -7.69 34.68 5.87
C MET A 1 -6.34 34.60 6.57
N GLN A 2 -6.32 34.29 7.86
CA GLN A 2 -5.07 33.97 8.56
C GLN A 2 -4.59 32.59 8.11
N ARG A 3 -3.27 32.44 7.97
CA ARG A 3 -2.67 31.13 7.66
C ARG A 3 -2.71 30.24 8.91
N LEU A 4 -3.00 28.95 8.73
CA LEU A 4 -2.99 27.98 9.81
C LEU A 4 -1.63 27.97 10.51
N ASN A 5 -1.63 27.97 11.83
CA ASN A 5 -0.43 28.00 12.66
C ASN A 5 -0.78 27.55 14.09
N LYS A 6 0.22 27.48 14.96
CA LYS A 6 0.07 27.03 16.36
C LYS A 6 -0.93 27.87 17.18
N SER A 7 -1.13 29.16 16.85
CA SER A 7 -2.10 29.98 17.57
C SER A 7 -3.55 29.62 17.27
N ILE A 8 -3.81 29.05 16.10
CA ILE A 8 -5.14 28.54 15.69
C ILE A 8 -5.36 27.11 16.21
N THR A 9 -4.33 26.26 16.10
CA THR A 9 -4.45 24.84 16.48
C THR A 9 -4.29 24.62 17.99
N HIS A 10 -3.78 25.61 18.73
CA HIS A 10 -3.40 25.49 20.13
C HIS A 10 -2.40 24.35 20.38
N ALA A 11 -1.51 24.11 19.40
CA ALA A 11 -0.52 23.05 19.49
C ALA A 11 0.41 23.22 20.69
N VAL A 12 0.68 22.11 21.35
CA VAL A 12 1.59 22.06 22.50
C VAL A 12 2.99 21.66 22.04
N ASP A 13 4.01 22.33 22.54
CA ASP A 13 5.39 21.96 22.28
C ASP A 13 5.71 20.59 22.90
N ARG A 14 6.30 19.69 22.11
CA ARG A 14 6.64 18.33 22.50
C ARG A 14 8.11 18.03 22.21
N PRO A 15 8.78 17.20 23.05
CA PRO A 15 10.11 16.72 22.74
C PRO A 15 10.07 15.87 21.46
N VAL A 16 11.05 16.02 20.58
CA VAL A 16 11.15 15.21 19.35
C VAL A 16 11.50 13.77 19.74
N LYS A 17 10.54 12.88 19.59
CA LYS A 17 10.73 11.43 19.76
C LYS A 17 10.78 10.68 18.43
N VAL A 18 10.27 11.28 17.36
CA VAL A 18 10.12 10.65 16.04
C VAL A 18 10.82 11.50 15.00
N MET A 19 11.65 10.89 14.17
CA MET A 19 12.22 11.49 12.97
C MET A 19 11.65 10.76 11.76
N GLN A 20 11.04 11.50 10.85
CA GLN A 20 10.30 10.97 9.71
C GLN A 20 10.99 11.36 8.40
N PHE A 21 11.51 10.38 7.67
CA PHE A 21 12.08 10.59 6.33
C PHE A 21 10.99 10.53 5.27
N GLY A 22 10.62 11.70 4.77
CA GLY A 22 9.57 11.93 3.79
C GLY A 22 8.52 12.91 4.27
N GLU A 23 8.28 13.93 3.45
CA GLU A 23 7.28 15.00 3.66
C GLU A 23 5.99 14.80 2.86
N GLY A 24 5.89 13.65 2.17
CA GLY A 24 4.80 13.34 1.26
C GLY A 24 3.45 13.12 1.94
N ASN A 25 2.40 13.17 1.14
CA ASN A 25 1.01 13.04 1.60
C ASN A 25 0.77 11.75 2.41
N PHE A 26 1.40 10.63 2.00
CA PHE A 26 1.15 9.37 2.67
C PHE A 26 1.53 9.39 4.15
N LEU A 27 2.75 9.79 4.50
CA LEU A 27 3.19 9.84 5.90
C LEU A 27 2.39 10.87 6.70
N ARG A 28 2.08 12.01 6.11
CA ARG A 28 1.28 13.07 6.75
C ARG A 28 -0.13 12.60 7.10
N ALA A 29 -0.78 11.90 6.18
CA ALA A 29 -2.13 11.37 6.40
C ALA A 29 -2.15 10.06 7.17
N PHE A 30 -1.03 9.42 7.42
CA PHE A 30 -0.96 8.11 8.07
C PHE A 30 -0.17 8.16 9.38
N VAL A 31 1.14 8.37 9.31
CA VAL A 31 2.02 8.32 10.50
C VAL A 31 1.81 9.53 11.39
N ASP A 32 1.81 10.74 10.84
CA ASP A 32 1.62 11.95 11.63
C ASP A 32 0.23 11.96 12.30
N TYR A 33 -0.80 11.48 11.59
CA TYR A 33 -2.14 11.27 12.17
C TYR A 33 -2.13 10.28 13.34
N ILE A 34 -1.42 9.16 13.19
CA ILE A 34 -1.33 8.14 14.24
C ILE A 34 -0.66 8.72 15.49
N PHE A 35 0.46 9.43 15.35
CA PHE A 35 1.12 10.09 16.47
C PHE A 35 0.30 11.23 17.06
N ASP A 36 -0.45 11.95 16.25
CA ASP A 36 -1.32 13.03 16.72
C ASP A 36 -2.47 12.51 17.60
N VAL A 37 -3.15 11.44 17.16
CA VAL A 37 -4.18 10.77 17.96
C VAL A 37 -3.59 10.13 19.22
N THR A 38 -2.39 9.57 19.11
CA THR A 38 -1.69 8.95 20.25
C THR A 38 -1.34 10.00 21.31
N ASN A 39 -0.84 11.15 20.89
CA ASN A 39 -0.57 12.28 21.79
C ASN A 39 -1.82 12.82 22.50
N GLU A 40 -2.98 12.77 21.84
CA GLU A 40 -4.24 13.21 22.44
C GLU A 40 -4.78 12.22 23.48
N LYS A 41 -4.61 10.92 23.23
CA LYS A 41 -5.31 9.88 23.98
C LYS A 41 -4.45 9.13 24.98
N THR A 42 -3.14 9.35 24.95
CA THR A 42 -2.18 8.65 25.83
C THR A 42 -1.11 9.62 26.33
N ASP A 43 -0.27 9.14 27.26
CA ASP A 43 0.87 9.90 27.80
C ASP A 43 2.12 9.84 26.91
N PHE A 44 1.98 9.54 25.60
CA PHE A 44 3.12 9.42 24.69
C PHE A 44 3.97 10.68 24.64
N ASN A 45 3.35 11.87 24.52
CA ASN A 45 4.00 13.17 24.52
C ASN A 45 5.25 13.23 23.65
N GLY A 46 5.11 12.97 22.34
CA GLY A 46 6.21 12.93 21.37
C GLY A 46 5.92 13.74 20.12
N GLY A 47 6.86 14.62 19.76
CA GLY A 47 6.83 15.37 18.51
C GLY A 47 7.49 14.61 17.35
N VAL A 48 7.02 14.87 16.13
CA VAL A 48 7.59 14.38 14.88
C VAL A 48 8.39 15.52 14.23
N VAL A 49 9.64 15.24 13.85
CA VAL A 49 10.40 16.10 12.93
C VAL A 49 10.39 15.46 11.55
N ILE A 50 9.89 16.19 10.56
CA ILE A 50 9.92 15.75 9.15
C ILE A 50 11.31 16.04 8.58
N VAL A 51 11.89 15.10 7.86
CA VAL A 51 13.15 15.23 7.14
C VAL A 51 12.88 15.08 5.65
N LYS A 52 13.15 16.14 4.88
CA LYS A 52 13.20 16.10 3.41
C LYS A 52 14.55 15.49 2.99
N PRO A 53 14.58 14.25 2.45
CA PRO A 53 15.85 13.56 2.19
C PRO A 53 16.46 13.86 0.81
N ILE A 54 15.76 14.58 -0.06
CA ILE A 54 16.12 14.84 -1.47
C ILE A 54 16.30 16.34 -1.74
N GLU A 55 16.97 16.68 -2.85
CA GLU A 55 17.22 18.07 -3.26
C GLU A 55 15.94 18.78 -3.74
N PHE A 56 15.04 18.04 -4.36
CA PHE A 56 13.83 18.61 -4.96
C PHE A 56 12.76 18.94 -3.92
N GLY A 57 11.94 19.95 -4.23
CA GLY A 57 10.87 20.41 -3.36
C GLY A 57 11.35 21.42 -2.30
N THR A 58 10.40 22.01 -1.61
CA THR A 58 10.65 23.03 -0.58
C THR A 58 9.85 22.74 0.68
N LEU A 59 10.34 23.15 1.83
CA LEU A 59 9.67 23.09 3.13
C LEU A 59 9.00 24.42 3.53
N GLU A 60 8.99 25.42 2.65
CA GLU A 60 8.43 26.76 2.96
C GLU A 60 7.01 26.68 3.52
N ARG A 61 6.13 25.87 2.89
CA ARG A 61 4.75 25.70 3.37
C ARG A 61 4.66 25.13 4.78
N PHE A 62 5.59 24.23 5.14
CA PHE A 62 5.66 23.71 6.50
C PHE A 62 6.08 24.79 7.47
N HIS A 63 7.12 25.55 7.16
CA HIS A 63 7.60 26.63 8.03
C HIS A 63 6.57 27.77 8.13
N ASP A 64 5.94 28.15 7.02
CA ASP A 64 4.91 29.17 6.96
C ASP A 64 3.67 28.85 7.84
N GLN A 65 3.40 27.57 8.07
CA GLN A 65 2.28 27.07 8.89
C GLN A 65 2.76 26.51 10.23
N GLU A 66 4.00 26.75 10.63
CA GLU A 66 4.59 26.17 11.85
C GLU A 66 4.38 24.65 11.92
N CYS A 67 4.48 23.98 10.78
CA CYS A 67 4.24 22.56 10.55
C CYS A 67 2.81 22.06 10.86
N GLN A 68 1.85 22.96 11.03
CA GLN A 68 0.45 22.60 11.26
C GLN A 68 -0.28 22.41 9.94
N TYR A 69 -1.16 21.44 9.84
CA TYR A 69 -2.00 21.23 8.66
C TYR A 69 -3.28 20.49 9.00
N THR A 70 -4.24 20.57 8.08
CA THR A 70 -5.54 19.90 8.23
C THR A 70 -5.58 18.62 7.42
N LEU A 71 -5.93 17.52 8.08
CA LEU A 71 -6.23 16.23 7.46
C LEU A 71 -7.74 16.02 7.40
N GLN A 72 -8.25 15.75 6.19
CA GLN A 72 -9.63 15.36 5.95
C GLN A 72 -9.69 13.86 5.63
N LEU A 73 -10.28 13.07 6.53
CA LEU A 73 -10.53 11.65 6.31
C LEU A 73 -11.96 11.47 5.82
N ARG A 74 -12.13 10.80 4.67
CA ARG A 74 -13.45 10.57 4.06
C ARG A 74 -13.59 9.09 3.70
N GLY A 75 -14.74 8.52 4.03
CA GLY A 75 -14.93 7.11 3.77
C GLY A 75 -16.35 6.63 4.03
N PHE A 76 -16.51 5.33 4.00
CA PHE A 76 -17.73 4.63 4.30
C PHE A 76 -17.43 3.64 5.44
N VAL A 77 -18.19 3.70 6.51
CA VAL A 77 -17.95 2.89 7.70
C VAL A 77 -19.30 2.41 8.24
N ASP A 78 -19.44 1.11 8.46
CA ASP A 78 -20.68 0.49 8.94
C ASP A 78 -21.92 0.91 8.13
N GLY A 79 -21.78 0.93 6.79
CA GLY A 79 -22.87 1.24 5.88
C GLY A 79 -23.24 2.72 5.79
N LYS A 80 -22.39 3.66 6.26
CA LYS A 80 -22.66 5.11 6.23
C LYS A 80 -21.44 5.91 5.80
N PRO A 81 -21.61 7.00 5.04
CA PRO A 81 -20.56 7.97 4.79
C PRO A 81 -20.04 8.57 6.10
N LYS A 82 -18.72 8.67 6.23
CA LYS A 82 -18.04 9.27 7.36
C LYS A 82 -17.01 10.27 6.88
N GLU A 83 -16.99 11.44 7.51
CA GLU A 83 -15.99 12.47 7.28
C GLU A 83 -15.45 12.94 8.64
N ILE A 84 -14.13 13.09 8.73
CA ILE A 84 -13.42 13.56 9.92
C ILE A 84 -12.45 14.63 9.44
N THR A 85 -12.54 15.84 10.01
CA THR A 85 -11.55 16.90 9.80
C THR A 85 -10.72 17.03 11.08
N ARG A 86 -9.40 16.97 10.94
CA ARG A 86 -8.47 17.04 12.06
C ARG A 86 -7.29 17.94 11.75
N GLN A 87 -7.00 18.87 12.65
CA GLN A 87 -5.76 19.64 12.62
C GLN A 87 -4.64 18.77 13.20
N ILE A 88 -3.59 18.53 12.41
CA ILE A 88 -2.42 17.74 12.83
C ILE A 88 -1.44 18.66 13.52
N THR A 89 -1.09 18.30 14.75
CA THR A 89 -0.23 19.06 15.66
C THR A 89 0.98 18.23 16.14
N SER A 90 1.07 16.98 15.73
CA SER A 90 2.18 16.08 16.07
C SER A 90 3.51 16.50 15.44
N VAL A 91 3.47 17.17 14.28
CA VAL A 91 4.67 17.64 13.59
C VAL A 91 5.11 18.97 14.23
N VAL A 92 6.31 18.97 14.79
CA VAL A 92 6.87 20.12 15.53
C VAL A 92 7.90 20.91 14.74
N ASP A 93 8.55 20.27 13.75
CA ASP A 93 9.50 20.93 12.84
C ASP A 93 9.66 20.14 11.53
N ALA A 94 10.23 20.79 10.53
CA ALA A 94 10.59 20.17 9.25
C ALA A 94 11.99 20.68 8.85
N VAL A 95 12.90 19.75 8.47
CA VAL A 95 14.27 20.06 8.10
C VAL A 95 14.65 19.42 6.77
N ALA A 96 15.43 20.11 5.98
CA ALA A 96 15.99 19.55 4.76
C ALA A 96 17.38 18.95 5.07
N ALA A 97 17.54 17.64 4.87
CA ALA A 97 18.78 16.94 5.23
C ALA A 97 20.02 17.52 4.52
N ILE A 98 19.84 18.13 3.36
CA ILE A 98 20.92 18.69 2.54
C ILE A 98 21.17 20.15 2.95
N GLU A 99 20.15 20.98 2.90
CA GLU A 99 20.25 22.42 3.14
C GLU A 99 20.49 22.74 4.63
N ASP A 100 19.88 21.95 5.54
CA ASP A 100 19.94 22.14 7.00
C ASP A 100 20.68 20.99 7.69
N TYR A 101 21.77 20.50 7.09
CA TYR A 101 22.47 19.30 7.53
C TYR A 101 22.80 19.28 9.04
N ASP A 102 23.29 20.40 9.60
CA ASP A 102 23.68 20.42 11.02
C ASP A 102 22.45 20.26 11.94
N LYS A 103 21.33 20.88 11.60
CA LYS A 103 20.06 20.76 12.32
C LYS A 103 19.49 19.34 12.17
N TYR A 104 19.60 18.73 11.00
CA TYR A 104 19.24 17.34 10.76
C TYR A 104 20.03 16.38 11.68
N ILE A 105 21.34 16.57 11.80
CA ILE A 105 22.19 15.78 12.68
C ILE A 105 21.91 16.08 14.16
N GLU A 106 21.62 17.30 14.53
CA GLU A 106 21.23 17.68 15.89
C GLU A 106 20.01 16.88 16.35
N TYR A 107 18.94 16.84 15.55
CA TYR A 107 17.78 16.01 15.84
C TYR A 107 18.11 14.52 15.91
N GLY A 108 18.89 13.99 14.97
CA GLY A 108 19.29 12.58 14.93
C GLY A 108 20.11 12.14 16.14
N THR A 109 20.83 13.09 16.74
CA THR A 109 21.66 12.88 17.94
C THR A 109 21.04 13.44 19.23
N SER A 110 19.74 13.76 19.20
CA SER A 110 19.00 14.20 20.41
C SER A 110 18.79 13.03 21.38
N GLU A 111 18.79 13.32 22.68
CA GLU A 111 18.53 12.33 23.73
C GLU A 111 17.11 11.78 23.67
N THR A 112 16.15 12.60 23.26
CA THR A 112 14.72 12.27 23.22
C THR A 112 14.31 11.46 22.01
N LEU A 113 15.12 11.46 20.94
CA LEU A 113 14.83 10.69 19.72
C LEU A 113 14.83 9.19 20.00
N ARG A 114 13.77 8.52 19.63
CA ARG A 114 13.60 7.07 19.80
C ARG A 114 13.19 6.33 18.55
N PHE A 115 12.45 6.98 17.65
CA PHE A 115 11.85 6.33 16.49
C PHE A 115 12.31 6.99 15.19
N ILE A 116 12.60 6.15 14.19
CA ILE A 116 12.79 6.56 12.79
C ILE A 116 11.67 5.95 11.96
N VAL A 117 10.96 6.78 11.23
CA VAL A 117 9.95 6.34 10.25
C VAL A 117 10.39 6.77 8.86
N SER A 118 10.12 5.99 7.83
CA SER A 118 10.45 6.35 6.46
C SER A 118 9.40 5.90 5.45
N HIS A 119 9.28 6.67 4.38
CA HIS A 119 8.56 6.28 3.16
C HIS A 119 9.21 6.99 1.97
N THR A 120 10.35 6.45 1.54
CA THR A 120 11.22 7.02 0.51
C THR A 120 10.99 6.40 -0.87
N THR A 121 9.80 5.85 -1.11
CA THR A 121 9.36 5.05 -2.26
C THR A 121 10.04 3.67 -2.32
N GLU A 122 9.58 2.80 -3.24
CA GLU A 122 10.15 1.47 -3.44
C GLU A 122 11.64 1.51 -3.86
N ALA A 123 12.07 2.63 -4.46
CA ALA A 123 13.46 2.84 -4.89
C ALA A 123 14.35 3.46 -3.79
N GLY A 124 13.81 3.79 -2.61
CA GLY A 124 14.55 4.50 -1.57
C GLY A 124 15.46 3.62 -0.72
N ILE A 125 15.05 2.38 -0.42
CA ILE A 125 15.87 1.42 0.34
C ILE A 125 16.80 0.67 -0.61
N VAL A 126 17.87 1.31 -1.03
CA VAL A 126 18.86 0.75 -1.94
C VAL A 126 20.29 1.01 -1.45
N PHE A 127 21.17 0.06 -1.68
CA PHE A 127 22.61 0.21 -1.49
C PHE A 127 23.24 0.65 -2.82
N ASP A 128 24.02 1.73 -2.78
CA ASP A 128 24.80 2.23 -3.91
C ASP A 128 26.27 2.34 -3.47
N GLU A 129 27.14 1.53 -4.07
CA GLU A 129 28.56 1.53 -3.77
C GLU A 129 29.28 2.83 -4.15
N THR A 130 28.68 3.66 -5.01
CA THR A 130 29.22 4.98 -5.37
C THR A 130 29.00 6.03 -4.28
N ASP A 131 28.14 5.76 -3.29
CA ASP A 131 27.91 6.60 -2.12
C ASP A 131 28.94 6.26 -1.01
N ASN A 132 30.21 6.45 -1.34
CA ASN A 132 31.35 5.92 -0.60
C ASN A 132 32.06 6.92 0.33
N ASP A 133 31.53 8.13 0.50
CA ASP A 133 32.07 9.14 1.41
C ASP A 133 31.26 9.21 2.72
N PRO A 134 31.76 8.64 3.84
CA PRO A 134 31.09 8.68 5.14
C PRO A 134 31.00 10.10 5.73
N ASN A 135 31.77 11.07 5.19
CA ASN A 135 31.79 12.45 5.65
C ASN A 135 30.99 13.39 4.74
N ALA A 136 30.33 12.88 3.70
CA ALA A 136 29.43 13.66 2.86
C ALA A 136 28.35 14.36 3.72
N ARG A 137 27.88 15.53 3.27
CA ARG A 137 26.95 16.35 4.06
C ARG A 137 25.63 16.62 3.31
N PRO A 138 24.71 15.66 3.27
CA PRO A 138 24.77 14.26 3.71
C PRO A 138 25.25 13.30 2.58
N PRO A 139 25.37 11.97 2.83
CA PRO A 139 25.46 10.94 1.81
C PRO A 139 24.28 11.00 0.81
N LYS A 140 24.42 10.37 -0.36
CA LYS A 140 23.41 10.49 -1.45
C LYS A 140 22.13 9.71 -1.15
N THR A 141 22.29 8.43 -0.77
CA THR A 141 21.18 7.53 -0.57
C THR A 141 20.50 7.70 0.79
N TYR A 142 19.23 7.30 0.93
CA TYR A 142 18.57 7.28 2.23
C TYR A 142 19.26 6.35 3.23
N PRO A 143 19.59 5.08 2.90
CA PRO A 143 20.31 4.22 3.84
C PRO A 143 21.70 4.75 4.19
N GLY A 144 22.41 5.44 3.27
CA GLY A 144 23.66 6.12 3.56
C GLY A 144 23.49 7.25 4.57
N LYS A 145 22.51 8.15 4.35
CA LYS A 145 22.13 9.21 5.31
C LYS A 145 21.85 8.64 6.70
N LEU A 146 21.08 7.57 6.74
CA LEU A 146 20.68 6.93 7.99
C LEU A 146 21.88 6.24 8.68
N THR A 147 22.76 5.57 7.93
CA THR A 147 23.99 4.97 8.47
C THR A 147 24.88 6.03 9.11
N GLN A 148 25.07 7.16 8.42
CA GLN A 148 25.86 8.28 8.95
C GLN A 148 25.23 8.86 10.23
N LEU A 149 23.90 9.05 10.25
CA LEU A 149 23.19 9.55 11.42
C LEU A 149 23.35 8.61 12.62
N LEU A 150 23.16 7.30 12.41
CA LEU A 150 23.35 6.28 13.45
C LEU A 150 24.80 6.28 13.95
N TYR A 151 25.78 6.43 13.07
CA TYR A 151 27.19 6.48 13.45
C TYR A 151 27.51 7.72 14.31
N LYS A 152 27.03 8.90 13.90
CA LYS A 152 27.18 10.12 14.71
C LYS A 152 26.48 10.01 16.09
N ARG A 153 25.33 9.34 16.11
CA ARG A 153 24.63 9.06 17.37
C ARG A 153 25.41 8.10 18.26
N TYR A 154 25.93 7.00 17.70
CA TYR A 154 26.79 6.06 18.39
C TYR A 154 28.00 6.78 19.03
N GLN A 155 28.69 7.62 18.25
CA GLN A 155 29.84 8.39 18.73
C GLN A 155 29.44 9.35 19.86
N LYS A 156 28.35 10.11 19.71
CA LYS A 156 27.90 11.09 20.71
C LYS A 156 27.58 10.43 22.05
N PHE A 157 26.98 9.26 22.03
CA PHE A 157 26.56 8.54 23.24
C PHE A 157 27.51 7.41 23.65
N ASN A 158 28.71 7.32 23.05
CA ASN A 158 29.72 6.29 23.33
C ASN A 158 29.17 4.86 23.28
N GLY A 159 28.30 4.57 22.32
CA GLY A 159 27.70 3.25 22.16
C GLY A 159 26.73 2.81 23.25
N ALA A 160 26.13 3.75 23.99
CA ALA A 160 25.20 3.42 25.06
C ALA A 160 24.01 2.60 24.53
N ALA A 161 23.67 1.51 25.21
CA ALA A 161 22.65 0.56 24.80
C ALA A 161 21.22 1.18 24.74
N ASP A 162 20.91 2.08 25.68
CA ASP A 162 19.62 2.77 25.77
C ASP A 162 19.44 3.89 24.72
N LYS A 163 20.45 4.15 23.92
CA LYS A 163 20.43 5.14 22.82
C LYS A 163 20.19 4.53 21.44
N GLY A 164 20.01 3.21 21.35
CA GLY A 164 19.54 2.56 20.14
C GLY A 164 18.16 3.06 19.69
N LEU A 165 17.87 2.98 18.40
CA LEU A 165 16.63 3.48 17.81
C LEU A 165 15.75 2.34 17.31
N ILE A 166 14.43 2.59 17.25
CA ILE A 166 13.45 1.71 16.61
C ILE A 166 13.14 2.30 15.24
N LEU A 167 13.37 1.50 14.19
CA LEU A 167 13.19 1.90 12.80
C LEU A 167 11.94 1.22 12.24
N LEU A 168 11.04 2.02 11.68
CA LEU A 168 9.70 1.65 11.21
C LEU A 168 9.55 2.07 9.74
N PRO A 169 10.22 1.39 8.79
CA PRO A 169 10.08 1.71 7.38
C PRO A 169 8.67 1.37 6.87
N CYS A 170 8.09 2.28 6.10
CA CYS A 170 6.74 2.15 5.51
C CYS A 170 6.80 1.98 3.98
N GLU A 171 7.97 1.76 3.39
CA GLU A 171 8.14 1.52 1.97
C GLU A 171 7.42 0.24 1.52
N LEU A 172 6.83 0.27 0.32
CA LEU A 172 6.03 -0.84 -0.22
C LEU A 172 6.91 -1.95 -0.84
N ILE A 173 7.94 -2.37 -0.11
CA ILE A 173 8.80 -3.50 -0.47
C ILE A 173 8.65 -4.65 0.53
N ALA A 174 9.00 -5.86 0.10
CA ALA A 174 8.98 -7.01 1.00
C ALA A 174 10.04 -6.85 2.08
N ASP A 175 9.67 -7.17 3.33
CA ASP A 175 10.59 -7.19 4.47
C ASP A 175 11.41 -5.89 4.63
N ASN A 176 10.75 -4.74 4.45
CA ASN A 176 11.37 -3.42 4.39
C ASN A 176 12.36 -3.13 5.52
N GLY A 177 12.07 -3.55 6.75
CA GLY A 177 12.97 -3.43 7.90
C GLY A 177 14.25 -4.25 7.73
N ILE A 178 14.12 -5.48 7.25
CA ILE A 178 15.26 -6.39 7.00
C ILE A 178 16.13 -5.84 5.86
N GLU A 179 15.51 -5.38 4.78
CA GLU A 179 16.23 -4.81 3.64
C GLU A 179 16.95 -3.51 4.02
N LEU A 180 16.33 -2.65 4.83
CA LEU A 180 16.98 -1.45 5.35
C LEU A 180 18.20 -1.80 6.20
N LYS A 181 18.10 -2.79 7.11
CA LYS A 181 19.24 -3.27 7.90
C LYS A 181 20.36 -3.79 7.03
N LYS A 182 20.06 -4.57 6.00
CA LYS A 182 21.05 -5.07 5.03
C LYS A 182 21.79 -3.94 4.33
N CYS A 183 21.11 -2.88 3.90
CA CYS A 183 21.73 -1.72 3.29
C CYS A 183 22.69 -1.02 4.27
N ILE A 184 22.26 -0.80 5.52
CA ILE A 184 23.10 -0.17 6.56
C ILE A 184 24.35 -1.01 6.84
N MET A 185 24.23 -2.34 6.95
CA MET A 185 25.38 -3.21 7.15
C MET A 185 26.38 -3.11 6.01
N LYS A 186 25.91 -3.04 4.76
CA LYS A 186 26.79 -2.82 3.59
C LYS A 186 27.50 -1.47 3.62
N PHE A 187 26.84 -0.40 4.07
CA PHE A 187 27.47 0.91 4.24
C PHE A 187 28.50 0.92 5.36
N ILE A 188 28.26 0.22 6.47
CA ILE A 188 29.26 0.04 7.55
C ILE A 188 30.53 -0.59 6.99
N GLU A 189 30.40 -1.64 6.17
CA GLU A 189 31.51 -2.32 5.51
C GLU A 189 32.20 -1.46 4.45
N LEU A 190 31.42 -0.80 3.58
CA LEU A 190 31.94 0.07 2.52
C LEU A 190 32.76 1.23 3.09
N TRP A 191 32.29 1.83 4.18
CA TRP A 191 32.93 2.98 4.82
C TRP A 191 34.00 2.60 5.84
N GLY A 192 34.24 1.30 6.10
CA GLY A 192 35.23 0.79 7.04
C GLY A 192 35.01 1.28 8.48
N LEU A 193 33.74 1.35 8.91
CA LEU A 193 33.40 1.78 10.27
C LEU A 193 33.74 0.69 11.27
N GLU A 194 34.04 1.09 12.53
CA GLU A 194 34.47 0.18 13.57
C GLU A 194 33.47 -0.91 13.96
N ASP A 195 33.97 -2.10 14.35
CA ASP A 195 33.16 -3.25 14.77
C ASP A 195 32.24 -2.91 15.96
N GLY A 196 32.67 -2.05 16.86
CA GLY A 196 31.83 -1.58 17.98
C GLY A 196 30.54 -0.89 17.53
N PHE A 197 30.58 -0.13 16.44
CA PHE A 197 29.38 0.47 15.85
C PHE A 197 28.51 -0.59 15.19
N LYS A 198 29.10 -1.54 14.44
CA LYS A 198 28.40 -2.66 13.83
C LYS A 198 27.65 -3.49 14.90
N ASP A 199 28.30 -3.77 16.01
CA ASP A 199 27.72 -4.49 17.14
C ASP A 199 26.59 -3.67 17.82
N TRP A 200 26.78 -2.36 17.95
CA TRP A 200 25.76 -1.49 18.51
C TRP A 200 24.49 -1.44 17.64
N VAL A 201 24.64 -1.32 16.32
CA VAL A 201 23.50 -1.38 15.39
C VAL A 201 22.80 -2.74 15.47
N ASN A 202 23.55 -3.84 15.51
CA ASN A 202 22.98 -5.18 15.55
C ASN A 202 22.23 -5.49 16.86
N ASN A 203 22.69 -4.99 17.99
CA ASN A 203 22.20 -5.42 19.31
C ASN A 203 21.25 -4.41 19.95
N TYR A 204 21.31 -3.13 19.58
CA TYR A 204 20.56 -2.06 20.25
C TYR A 204 19.65 -1.24 19.33
N CYS A 205 19.83 -1.33 18.01
CA CYS A 205 18.84 -0.81 17.07
C CYS A 205 17.89 -1.93 16.63
N SER A 206 16.60 -1.58 16.49
CA SER A 206 15.56 -2.52 16.08
C SER A 206 15.00 -2.12 14.72
N PHE A 207 15.00 -3.03 13.77
CA PHE A 207 14.53 -2.83 12.40
C PHE A 207 13.22 -3.60 12.21
N CYS A 208 12.13 -2.95 12.46
CA CYS A 208 10.80 -3.55 12.47
C CYS A 208 10.20 -3.54 11.05
N PRO A 209 10.02 -4.70 10.39
CA PRO A 209 9.27 -4.76 9.15
C PRO A 209 7.85 -4.26 9.35
N THR A 210 7.32 -3.48 8.41
CA THR A 210 5.96 -2.97 8.51
C THR A 210 5.14 -3.20 7.24
N LEU A 211 3.83 -3.25 7.42
CA LEU A 211 2.84 -3.24 6.36
C LEU A 211 1.88 -2.10 6.62
N VAL A 212 1.72 -1.22 5.64
CA VAL A 212 0.81 -0.08 5.70
C VAL A 212 -0.33 -0.23 4.70
N ASP A 213 -1.51 0.26 5.06
CA ASP A 213 -2.68 0.26 4.18
C ASP A 213 -3.59 1.45 4.48
N ARG A 214 -3.53 2.46 3.64
CA ARG A 214 -4.44 3.61 3.56
C ARG A 214 -4.36 4.21 2.16
N ILE A 215 -5.50 4.52 1.56
CA ILE A 215 -5.56 5.28 0.31
C ILE A 215 -5.47 6.77 0.65
N VAL A 216 -4.48 7.45 0.05
CA VAL A 216 -4.21 8.87 0.26
C VAL A 216 -4.19 9.59 -1.08
N PRO A 217 -5.31 10.20 -1.52
CA PRO A 217 -5.36 11.04 -2.72
C PRO A 217 -4.49 12.29 -2.62
N GLY A 218 -4.24 12.78 -1.42
CA GLY A 218 -3.40 13.94 -1.17
C GLY A 218 -4.14 15.27 -1.22
N TYR A 219 -3.44 16.34 -1.65
CA TYR A 219 -3.96 17.71 -1.63
C TYR A 219 -5.20 17.88 -2.52
N PRO A 220 -6.35 18.37 -2.00
CA PRO A 220 -7.61 18.46 -2.72
C PRO A 220 -7.69 19.71 -3.61
N ARG A 221 -6.98 19.73 -4.73
CA ARG A 221 -6.76 20.92 -5.58
C ARG A 221 -8.04 21.66 -5.95
N GLU A 222 -9.11 20.94 -6.27
CA GLU A 222 -10.39 21.52 -6.69
C GLU A 222 -11.20 22.11 -5.54
N ASP A 223 -11.06 21.55 -4.33
CA ASP A 223 -11.84 21.91 -3.16
C ASP A 223 -11.09 22.79 -2.16
N ALA A 224 -9.76 22.93 -2.27
CA ALA A 224 -8.92 23.52 -1.24
C ALA A 224 -9.35 24.95 -0.86
N ALA A 225 -9.67 25.80 -1.84
CA ALA A 225 -10.13 27.18 -1.59
C ALA A 225 -11.44 27.19 -0.79
N LYS A 226 -12.39 26.37 -1.19
CA LYS A 226 -13.70 26.24 -0.51
C LYS A 226 -13.54 25.73 0.92
N LEU A 227 -12.67 24.74 1.13
CA LEU A 227 -12.40 24.21 2.47
C LEU A 227 -11.76 25.27 3.38
N CYS A 228 -10.81 26.06 2.86
CA CYS A 228 -10.22 27.16 3.61
C CYS A 228 -11.27 28.21 4.01
N GLU A 229 -12.19 28.57 3.10
CA GLU A 229 -13.30 29.48 3.41
C GLU A 229 -14.22 28.90 4.51
N GLU A 230 -14.56 27.63 4.40
CA GLU A 230 -15.42 26.93 5.37
C GLU A 230 -14.79 26.85 6.76
N TRP A 231 -13.46 26.59 6.83
CA TRP A 231 -12.74 26.50 8.11
C TRP A 231 -12.29 27.86 8.67
N GLY A 232 -12.29 28.93 7.86
CA GLY A 232 -11.94 30.26 8.27
C GLY A 232 -10.43 30.55 8.37
N TYR A 233 -9.58 29.65 7.84
CA TYR A 233 -8.12 29.81 7.76
C TYR A 233 -7.57 29.29 6.44
N GLU A 234 -6.40 29.79 6.02
CA GLU A 234 -5.68 29.31 4.84
C GLU A 234 -4.79 28.14 5.24
N ASP A 235 -4.88 27.04 4.50
CA ASP A 235 -4.03 25.85 4.66
C ASP A 235 -3.52 25.35 3.29
N GLN A 236 -2.21 25.47 3.08
CA GLN A 236 -1.54 25.04 1.84
C GLN A 236 -1.05 23.60 1.89
N LEU A 237 -1.22 22.95 3.04
CA LEU A 237 -0.80 21.57 3.31
C LEU A 237 -2.01 20.63 3.55
N ILE A 238 -3.24 21.04 3.23
CA ILE A 238 -4.40 20.18 3.36
C ILE A 238 -4.08 18.82 2.79
N ASP A 239 -4.42 17.76 3.52
CA ASP A 239 -4.27 16.40 3.03
C ASP A 239 -5.60 15.64 3.11
N ARG A 240 -5.85 14.76 2.14
CA ARG A 240 -7.01 13.87 2.11
C ARG A 240 -6.59 12.43 2.14
N ALA A 241 -7.32 11.64 2.93
CA ALA A 241 -7.17 10.20 2.95
C ALA A 241 -8.53 9.51 3.20
N GLU A 242 -8.56 8.20 3.00
CA GLU A 242 -9.69 7.40 3.46
C GLU A 242 -9.70 7.28 4.98
N VAL A 243 -10.89 7.03 5.55
CA VAL A 243 -11.04 6.78 7.01
C VAL A 243 -10.29 5.52 7.44
N PHE A 244 -10.33 4.48 6.61
CA PHE A 244 -9.60 3.24 6.89
C PHE A 244 -8.09 3.50 6.98
N GLY A 245 -7.45 2.84 7.93
CA GLY A 245 -5.99 2.78 8.04
C GLY A 245 -5.61 1.53 8.79
N LEU A 246 -4.56 0.86 8.35
CA LEU A 246 -3.99 -0.30 9.03
C LEU A 246 -2.47 -0.19 9.01
N TRP A 247 -1.86 -0.29 10.18
CA TRP A 247 -0.42 -0.43 10.32
C TRP A 247 -0.11 -1.75 11.01
N VAL A 248 0.59 -2.65 10.33
CA VAL A 248 1.12 -3.87 10.94
C VAL A 248 2.60 -3.65 11.18
N VAL A 249 3.05 -3.84 12.40
CA VAL A 249 4.44 -3.66 12.83
C VAL A 249 4.95 -4.97 13.42
N GLU A 250 5.98 -5.53 12.79
CA GLU A 250 6.64 -6.74 13.29
C GLU A 250 7.73 -6.35 14.29
N SER A 251 7.78 -7.04 15.42
CA SER A 251 8.85 -6.83 16.39
C SER A 251 10.17 -7.42 15.89
N ASP A 252 11.25 -6.67 16.03
CA ASP A 252 12.62 -7.16 15.81
C ASP A 252 13.05 -8.10 16.95
N SER A 253 14.01 -8.98 16.66
CA SER A 253 14.60 -9.90 17.66
C SER A 253 15.18 -9.18 18.90
N ASN A 254 15.62 -7.95 18.74
CA ASN A 254 16.17 -7.11 19.82
C ASN A 254 15.09 -6.35 20.61
N LEU A 255 13.83 -6.39 20.18
CA LEU A 255 12.74 -5.64 20.77
C LEU A 255 11.56 -6.56 21.03
N PRO A 256 11.36 -7.04 22.28
CA PRO A 256 10.19 -7.84 22.62
C PRO A 256 8.88 -7.14 22.26
N LEU A 257 7.91 -7.89 21.76
CA LEU A 257 6.61 -7.36 21.31
C LEU A 257 5.92 -6.50 22.38
N GLU A 258 5.94 -6.96 23.64
CA GLU A 258 5.34 -6.23 24.78
C GLU A 258 6.03 -4.88 25.03
N GLN A 259 7.34 -4.80 24.81
CA GLN A 259 8.07 -3.54 24.94
C GLN A 259 7.72 -2.60 23.78
N LEU A 260 7.63 -3.11 22.55
CA LEU A 260 7.23 -2.33 21.38
C LEU A 260 5.82 -1.73 21.57
N GLU A 261 4.85 -2.53 22.05
CA GLU A 261 3.49 -2.08 22.34
C GLU A 261 3.44 -1.01 23.43
N LYS A 262 4.32 -1.13 24.45
CA LYS A 262 4.42 -0.14 25.52
C LYS A 262 5.04 1.18 25.04
N GLU A 263 6.06 1.11 24.19
CA GLU A 263 6.72 2.31 23.65
C GLU A 263 5.85 3.03 22.59
N LEU A 264 4.96 2.30 21.89
CA LEU A 264 4.02 2.80 20.90
C LEU A 264 2.57 2.47 21.31
N PRO A 265 1.95 3.25 22.18
CA PRO A 265 0.63 2.94 22.76
C PRO A 265 -0.52 3.19 21.76
N PHE A 266 -0.36 2.78 20.51
CA PHE A 266 -1.32 3.00 19.43
C PHE A 266 -2.64 2.27 19.65
N LYS A 267 -2.59 1.04 20.21
CA LYS A 267 -3.80 0.29 20.57
C LYS A 267 -4.60 0.97 21.68
N GLU A 268 -3.91 1.52 22.68
CA GLU A 268 -4.50 2.29 23.78
C GLU A 268 -5.19 3.55 23.23
N ALA A 269 -4.60 4.18 22.22
CA ALA A 269 -5.20 5.30 21.50
C ALA A 269 -6.42 4.90 20.63
N GLY A 270 -6.76 3.62 20.52
CA GLY A 270 -7.87 3.12 19.70
C GLY A 270 -7.59 3.13 18.21
N LEU A 271 -6.33 3.06 17.83
CA LEU A 271 -5.88 3.03 16.45
C LEU A 271 -5.80 1.60 15.91
N ASN A 272 -6.10 1.42 14.63
CA ASN A 272 -6.00 0.12 13.97
C ASN A 272 -4.54 -0.21 13.63
N VAL A 273 -3.78 -0.55 14.66
CA VAL A 273 -2.38 -0.98 14.57
C VAL A 273 -2.24 -2.38 15.14
N VAL A 274 -1.60 -3.25 14.39
CA VAL A 274 -1.33 -4.64 14.78
C VAL A 274 0.16 -4.78 15.05
N PHE A 275 0.52 -5.14 16.27
CA PHE A 275 1.86 -5.57 16.61
C PHE A 275 1.93 -7.11 16.55
N THR A 276 2.95 -7.64 15.88
CA THR A 276 3.08 -9.08 15.61
C THR A 276 4.54 -9.54 15.65
N LYS A 277 4.74 -10.84 15.70
CA LYS A 277 6.05 -11.47 15.49
C LYS A 277 6.28 -11.91 14.04
N ASP A 278 5.24 -11.82 13.20
CA ASP A 278 5.30 -12.17 11.79
C ASP A 278 4.22 -11.37 11.04
N HIS A 279 4.62 -10.51 10.11
CA HIS A 279 3.70 -9.68 9.32
C HIS A 279 3.19 -10.37 8.06
N HIS A 280 3.82 -11.49 7.63
CA HIS A 280 3.49 -12.16 6.37
C HIS A 280 2.02 -12.62 6.27
N PRO A 281 1.38 -13.17 7.33
CA PRO A 281 -0.03 -13.51 7.27
C PRO A 281 -0.95 -12.31 7.00
N TYR A 282 -0.61 -11.15 7.53
CA TYR A 282 -1.36 -9.90 7.30
C TYR A 282 -1.15 -9.35 5.89
N LYS A 283 0.06 -9.50 5.35
CA LYS A 283 0.37 -9.20 3.95
C LYS A 283 -0.39 -10.12 3.01
N GLU A 284 -0.40 -11.42 3.30
CA GLU A 284 -1.19 -12.40 2.58
C GLU A 284 -2.68 -12.01 2.59
N ARG A 285 -3.26 -11.74 3.75
CA ARG A 285 -4.65 -11.29 3.92
C ARG A 285 -4.95 -10.06 3.06
N LYS A 286 -4.10 -9.02 3.11
CA LYS A 286 -4.27 -7.81 2.31
C LYS A 286 -4.26 -8.12 0.81
N VAL A 287 -3.26 -8.86 0.34
CA VAL A 287 -3.10 -9.20 -1.08
C VAL A 287 -4.27 -10.03 -1.58
N ARG A 288 -4.71 -11.04 -0.81
CA ARG A 288 -5.78 -11.95 -1.25
C ARG A 288 -7.17 -11.32 -1.12
N ILE A 289 -7.47 -10.66 0.00
CA ILE A 289 -8.79 -10.07 0.25
C ILE A 289 -8.98 -8.75 -0.50
N LEU A 290 -8.11 -7.76 -0.33
CA LEU A 290 -8.28 -6.45 -0.97
C LEU A 290 -7.92 -6.49 -2.46
N ASN A 291 -6.68 -6.87 -2.75
CA ASN A 291 -6.17 -6.78 -4.11
C ASN A 291 -6.71 -7.93 -4.99
N GLY A 292 -6.89 -9.12 -4.40
CA GLY A 292 -7.46 -10.29 -5.06
C GLY A 292 -8.93 -10.09 -5.42
N SER A 293 -9.73 -9.46 -4.55
CA SER A 293 -11.11 -9.13 -4.88
C SER A 293 -11.20 -8.22 -6.10
N HIS A 294 -10.46 -7.09 -6.12
CA HIS A 294 -10.41 -6.27 -7.32
C HIS A 294 -10.08 -7.08 -8.57
N THR A 295 -9.02 -7.88 -8.51
CA THR A 295 -8.56 -8.67 -9.66
C THR A 295 -9.59 -9.72 -10.10
N SER A 296 -10.37 -10.29 -9.18
CA SER A 296 -11.35 -11.32 -9.50
C SER A 296 -12.62 -10.78 -10.15
N PHE A 297 -13.13 -9.58 -9.73
CA PHE A 297 -14.43 -9.15 -10.21
C PHE A 297 -14.42 -7.97 -11.22
N VAL A 298 -13.38 -7.11 -11.23
CA VAL A 298 -13.44 -5.84 -11.99
C VAL A 298 -13.60 -6.05 -13.48
N LEU A 299 -12.99 -7.08 -14.08
CA LEU A 299 -13.08 -7.33 -15.51
C LEU A 299 -14.46 -7.85 -15.91
N ALA A 300 -15.03 -8.76 -15.11
CA ALA A 300 -16.42 -9.20 -15.27
C ALA A 300 -17.39 -8.04 -15.11
N SER A 301 -17.19 -7.21 -14.09
CA SER A 301 -18.03 -6.06 -13.81
C SER A 301 -17.98 -5.01 -14.92
N PHE A 302 -16.78 -4.72 -15.44
CA PHE A 302 -16.61 -3.82 -16.58
C PHE A 302 -17.36 -4.32 -17.83
N LEU A 303 -17.14 -5.58 -18.20
CA LEU A 303 -17.82 -6.18 -19.35
C LEU A 303 -19.34 -6.32 -19.15
N ALA A 304 -19.79 -6.39 -17.90
CA ALA A 304 -21.22 -6.40 -17.54
C ALA A 304 -21.85 -5.00 -17.52
N GLY A 305 -21.08 -3.91 -17.75
CA GLY A 305 -21.60 -2.54 -17.94
C GLY A 305 -21.32 -1.56 -16.81
N ASN A 306 -20.56 -1.91 -15.78
CA ASN A 306 -20.13 -0.99 -14.73
C ASN A 306 -18.82 -0.28 -15.10
N ASP A 307 -18.58 0.94 -14.60
CA ASP A 307 -17.39 1.74 -14.91
C ASP A 307 -16.45 1.96 -13.72
N ASN A 308 -16.97 1.89 -12.49
CA ASN A 308 -16.19 2.07 -11.29
C ASN A 308 -16.57 1.06 -10.18
N VAL A 309 -15.74 1.01 -9.14
CA VAL A 309 -15.88 0.04 -8.04
C VAL A 309 -17.17 0.28 -7.25
N GLU A 310 -17.52 1.54 -6.96
CA GLU A 310 -18.74 1.86 -6.21
C GLU A 310 -20.01 1.37 -6.94
N ASN A 311 -20.10 1.61 -8.25
CA ASN A 311 -21.23 1.13 -9.05
C ASN A 311 -21.28 -0.40 -9.10
N SER A 312 -20.11 -1.06 -9.19
CA SER A 312 -20.01 -2.52 -9.10
C SER A 312 -20.58 -3.06 -7.79
N MET A 313 -20.31 -2.38 -6.68
CA MET A 313 -20.84 -2.78 -5.35
C MET A 313 -22.33 -2.44 -5.16
N LYS A 314 -22.86 -1.49 -5.91
CA LYS A 314 -24.32 -1.19 -5.95
C LYS A 314 -25.09 -2.17 -6.85
N ASP A 315 -24.42 -2.82 -7.78
CA ASP A 315 -24.98 -3.87 -8.62
C ASP A 315 -25.10 -5.18 -7.79
N PRO A 316 -26.33 -5.66 -7.49
CA PRO A 316 -26.52 -6.79 -6.57
C PRO A 316 -25.91 -8.09 -7.08
N VAL A 317 -25.80 -8.28 -8.39
CA VAL A 317 -25.22 -9.47 -9.01
C VAL A 317 -23.70 -9.47 -8.86
N ILE A 318 -23.08 -8.35 -9.21
CA ILE A 318 -21.61 -8.20 -9.09
C ILE A 318 -21.18 -8.22 -7.62
N ARG A 319 -21.96 -7.57 -6.75
CA ARG A 319 -21.70 -7.61 -5.31
C ARG A 319 -21.75 -9.04 -4.76
N LYS A 320 -22.80 -9.80 -5.11
CA LYS A 320 -22.90 -11.21 -4.70
C LYS A 320 -21.72 -12.02 -5.23
N TYR A 321 -21.35 -11.85 -6.51
CA TYR A 321 -20.17 -12.50 -7.09
C TYR A 321 -18.91 -12.22 -6.27
N MET A 322 -18.64 -10.96 -5.94
CA MET A 322 -17.47 -10.57 -5.18
C MET A 322 -17.52 -11.11 -3.74
N GLU A 323 -18.65 -10.99 -3.05
CA GLU A 323 -18.80 -11.49 -1.67
C GLU A 323 -18.66 -13.00 -1.59
N GLU A 324 -19.27 -13.76 -2.50
CA GLU A 324 -19.14 -15.23 -2.57
C GLU A 324 -17.70 -15.66 -2.87
N THR A 325 -17.01 -14.98 -3.79
CA THR A 325 -15.57 -15.20 -4.03
C THR A 325 -14.79 -15.04 -2.75
N LEU A 326 -15.05 -13.95 -2.03
CA LEU A 326 -14.28 -13.56 -0.86
C LEU A 326 -14.50 -14.51 0.32
N TYR A 327 -15.77 -14.72 0.71
CA TYR A 327 -16.09 -15.48 1.92
C TYR A 327 -15.98 -17.00 1.74
N ASN A 328 -16.31 -17.52 0.55
CA ASN A 328 -16.40 -18.95 0.32
C ASN A 328 -15.19 -19.55 -0.41
N GLU A 329 -14.39 -18.74 -1.11
CA GLU A 329 -13.28 -19.27 -1.90
C GLU A 329 -11.91 -18.73 -1.47
N VAL A 330 -11.79 -17.45 -1.09
CA VAL A 330 -10.52 -16.83 -0.68
C VAL A 330 -10.24 -17.05 0.79
N ILE A 331 -11.13 -16.59 1.68
CA ILE A 331 -10.92 -16.65 3.14
C ILE A 331 -10.58 -18.06 3.64
N PRO A 332 -11.24 -19.13 3.17
CA PRO A 332 -10.92 -20.48 3.60
C PRO A 332 -9.50 -20.95 3.27
N THR A 333 -8.76 -20.23 2.42
CA THR A 333 -7.40 -20.57 2.00
C THR A 333 -6.31 -19.78 2.73
N LEU A 334 -6.70 -18.83 3.59
CA LEU A 334 -5.77 -17.96 4.30
C LEU A 334 -5.27 -18.57 5.60
N SER A 335 -4.12 -18.11 6.05
CA SER A 335 -3.44 -18.61 7.26
C SER A 335 -3.91 -17.96 8.56
N LEU A 336 -4.46 -16.72 8.50
CA LEU A 336 -5.07 -16.05 9.65
C LEU A 336 -6.40 -16.67 10.05
N SER A 337 -6.88 -16.35 11.25
CA SER A 337 -8.19 -16.81 11.72
C SER A 337 -9.31 -16.35 10.77
N LYS A 338 -10.38 -17.11 10.71
CA LYS A 338 -11.54 -16.76 9.89
C LYS A 338 -12.11 -15.41 10.31
N GLU A 339 -12.19 -15.18 11.61
CA GLU A 339 -12.72 -13.96 12.21
C GLU A 339 -11.90 -12.74 11.80
N ASP A 340 -10.57 -12.79 11.87
CA ASP A 340 -9.67 -11.71 11.43
C ASP A 340 -9.83 -11.42 9.92
N CYS A 341 -9.99 -12.47 9.12
CA CYS A 341 -10.19 -12.33 7.68
C CYS A 341 -11.55 -11.74 7.33
N GLU A 342 -12.63 -12.15 8.01
CA GLU A 342 -13.98 -11.63 7.81
C GLU A 342 -14.13 -10.18 8.26
N GLU A 343 -13.49 -9.79 9.37
CA GLU A 343 -13.43 -8.39 9.82
C GLU A 343 -12.73 -7.51 8.78
N PHE A 344 -11.60 -7.96 8.28
CA PHE A 344 -10.88 -7.24 7.22
C PHE A 344 -11.68 -7.18 5.92
N ALA A 345 -12.37 -8.27 5.54
CA ALA A 345 -13.23 -8.33 4.36
C ALA A 345 -14.39 -7.31 4.45
N LYS A 346 -15.02 -7.17 5.62
CA LYS A 346 -16.06 -6.17 5.87
C LYS A 346 -15.51 -4.75 5.65
N ALA A 347 -14.32 -4.46 6.17
CA ALA A 347 -13.67 -3.16 5.95
C ALA A 347 -13.36 -2.92 4.46
N VAL A 348 -12.96 -3.95 3.71
CA VAL A 348 -12.73 -3.86 2.26
C VAL A 348 -14.02 -3.57 1.51
N ILE A 349 -15.14 -4.20 1.87
CA ILE A 349 -16.45 -3.92 1.28
C ILE A 349 -16.86 -2.47 1.53
N ASP A 350 -16.69 -1.95 2.74
CA ASP A 350 -16.96 -0.55 3.06
C ASP A 350 -16.07 0.40 2.22
N ARG A 351 -14.79 0.06 2.02
CA ARG A 351 -13.87 0.83 1.16
C ARG A 351 -14.31 0.84 -0.31
N PHE A 352 -14.84 -0.27 -0.82
CA PHE A 352 -15.37 -0.36 -2.18
C PHE A 352 -16.66 0.43 -2.37
N LEU A 353 -17.45 0.61 -1.32
CA LEU A 353 -18.65 1.44 -1.29
C LEU A 353 -18.37 2.93 -1.07
N ASN A 354 -17.10 3.33 -0.93
CA ASN A 354 -16.72 4.71 -0.63
C ASN A 354 -17.11 5.66 -1.78
N PRO A 355 -18.11 6.55 -1.59
CA PRO A 355 -18.58 7.45 -2.64
C PRO A 355 -17.62 8.61 -2.93
N PHE A 356 -16.59 8.78 -2.13
CA PHE A 356 -15.62 9.85 -2.28
C PHE A 356 -14.43 9.49 -3.19
N VAL A 357 -14.40 8.25 -3.71
CA VAL A 357 -13.31 7.75 -4.57
C VAL A 357 -13.90 7.22 -5.89
N ASP A 358 -13.68 7.92 -6.99
CA ASP A 358 -14.00 7.39 -8.34
C ASP A 358 -12.92 6.42 -8.81
N HIS A 359 -12.97 5.18 -8.29
CA HIS A 359 -12.01 4.15 -8.64
C HIS A 359 -12.44 3.43 -9.92
N ARG A 360 -11.94 3.90 -11.06
CA ARG A 360 -12.28 3.39 -12.40
C ARG A 360 -11.79 1.96 -12.61
N LEU A 361 -12.68 1.07 -13.11
CA LEU A 361 -12.35 -0.34 -13.36
C LEU A 361 -11.22 -0.48 -14.40
N LEU A 362 -11.19 0.36 -15.43
CA LEU A 362 -10.11 0.36 -16.42
C LEU A 362 -8.75 0.77 -15.84
N SER A 363 -8.70 1.59 -14.78
CA SER A 363 -7.45 1.89 -14.09
C SER A 363 -6.94 0.69 -13.29
N ILE A 364 -7.84 -0.16 -12.83
CA ILE A 364 -7.50 -1.40 -12.11
C ILE A 364 -7.10 -2.50 -13.08
N SER A 365 -7.64 -2.51 -14.30
CA SER A 365 -7.45 -3.58 -15.30
C SER A 365 -6.03 -3.67 -15.88
N LEU A 366 -5.17 -2.67 -15.64
CA LEU A 366 -3.79 -2.68 -16.12
C LEU A 366 -3.02 -3.90 -15.60
N ASN A 367 -2.32 -4.61 -16.50
CA ASN A 367 -1.49 -5.78 -16.15
C ASN A 367 -2.27 -6.86 -15.37
N SER A 368 -3.49 -7.19 -15.83
CA SER A 368 -4.37 -8.10 -15.10
C SER A 368 -3.88 -9.55 -15.09
N VAL A 369 -3.09 -9.98 -16.07
CA VAL A 369 -2.56 -11.35 -16.12
C VAL A 369 -1.59 -11.57 -14.95
N SER A 370 -0.57 -10.74 -14.80
CA SER A 370 0.38 -10.84 -13.68
C SER A 370 -0.28 -10.57 -12.31
N LYS A 371 -1.27 -9.68 -12.27
CA LYS A 371 -2.06 -9.46 -11.05
C LYS A 371 -2.87 -10.71 -10.67
N TRP A 372 -3.46 -11.39 -11.63
CA TRP A 372 -4.22 -12.62 -11.35
C TRP A 372 -3.31 -13.71 -10.81
N GLU A 373 -2.14 -13.89 -11.42
CA GLU A 373 -1.09 -14.79 -10.92
C GLU A 373 -0.74 -14.48 -9.45
N ALA A 374 -0.36 -13.24 -9.16
CA ALA A 374 0.13 -12.86 -7.83
C ALA A 374 -0.96 -12.86 -6.74
N ARG A 375 -2.24 -12.59 -7.09
CA ARG A 375 -3.31 -12.27 -6.14
C ARG A 375 -4.40 -13.33 -6.04
N CYS A 376 -4.74 -13.98 -7.15
CA CYS A 376 -5.85 -14.95 -7.24
C CYS A 376 -5.36 -16.39 -7.33
N LEU A 377 -4.31 -16.67 -8.09
CA LEU A 377 -3.79 -18.03 -8.30
C LEU A 377 -3.51 -18.78 -6.99
N PRO A 378 -2.84 -18.20 -5.99
CA PRO A 378 -2.58 -18.91 -4.75
C PRO A 378 -3.87 -19.28 -3.98
N SER A 379 -4.93 -18.45 -4.02
CA SER A 379 -6.24 -18.80 -3.45
C SER A 379 -6.93 -19.89 -4.27
N PHE A 380 -6.86 -19.80 -5.60
CA PHE A 380 -7.41 -20.82 -6.50
C PHE A 380 -6.79 -22.20 -6.24
N LEU A 381 -5.47 -22.29 -6.26
CA LEU A 381 -4.75 -23.55 -5.99
C LEU A 381 -4.96 -24.04 -4.54
N GLY A 382 -4.92 -23.12 -3.58
CA GLY A 382 -5.20 -23.43 -2.18
C GLY A 382 -6.59 -24.03 -1.97
N TYR A 383 -7.59 -23.52 -2.68
CA TYR A 383 -8.95 -24.03 -2.65
C TYR A 383 -9.04 -25.42 -3.29
N VAL A 384 -8.47 -25.58 -4.50
CA VAL A 384 -8.42 -26.87 -5.20
C VAL A 384 -7.76 -27.95 -4.32
N ASN A 385 -6.60 -27.63 -3.75
CA ASN A 385 -5.86 -28.55 -2.89
C ASN A 385 -6.63 -28.92 -1.61
N LYS A 386 -7.33 -27.96 -1.01
CA LYS A 386 -8.07 -28.17 0.24
C LYS A 386 -9.37 -28.94 0.04
N PHE A 387 -10.10 -28.67 -1.04
CA PHE A 387 -11.46 -29.15 -1.23
C PHE A 387 -11.62 -30.16 -2.38
N ASN A 388 -10.59 -30.39 -3.17
CA ASN A 388 -10.58 -31.25 -4.37
C ASN A 388 -11.74 -30.92 -5.34
N LYS A 389 -12.03 -29.61 -5.51
CA LYS A 389 -13.03 -29.08 -6.43
C LYS A 389 -12.62 -27.68 -6.90
N LEU A 390 -13.15 -27.26 -8.06
CA LEU A 390 -12.91 -25.90 -8.55
C LEU A 390 -13.67 -24.87 -7.71
N PRO A 391 -13.03 -23.72 -7.37
CA PRO A 391 -13.74 -22.57 -6.85
C PRO A 391 -14.56 -21.92 -7.98
N LYS A 392 -15.87 -21.83 -7.84
CA LYS A 392 -16.82 -21.40 -8.90
C LYS A 392 -16.49 -20.02 -9.42
N TYR A 393 -16.34 -19.08 -8.52
CA TYR A 393 -16.20 -17.66 -8.85
C TYR A 393 -14.78 -17.28 -9.27
N LEU A 394 -13.74 -17.81 -8.62
CA LEU A 394 -12.36 -17.64 -9.07
C LEU A 394 -12.12 -18.30 -10.43
N THR A 395 -12.74 -19.43 -10.71
CA THR A 395 -12.74 -20.06 -12.04
C THR A 395 -13.38 -19.12 -13.07
N PHE A 396 -14.54 -18.55 -12.76
CA PHE A 396 -15.20 -17.59 -13.66
C PHE A 396 -14.32 -16.33 -13.89
N SER A 397 -13.55 -15.89 -12.91
CA SER A 397 -12.65 -14.75 -13.08
C SER A 397 -11.60 -14.94 -14.16
N ILE A 398 -11.16 -16.19 -14.40
CA ILE A 398 -10.26 -16.55 -15.52
C ILE A 398 -10.99 -16.33 -16.86
N ALA A 399 -12.21 -16.83 -17.01
CA ALA A 399 -13.00 -16.63 -18.21
C ALA A 399 -13.31 -15.14 -18.46
N ALA A 400 -13.57 -14.37 -17.42
CA ALA A 400 -13.78 -12.93 -17.51
C ALA A 400 -12.49 -12.19 -17.95
N LEU A 401 -11.33 -12.57 -17.41
CA LEU A 401 -10.04 -12.05 -17.85
C LEU A 401 -9.80 -12.36 -19.33
N MET A 402 -9.93 -13.60 -19.73
CA MET A 402 -9.75 -14.00 -21.13
C MET A 402 -10.69 -13.23 -22.07
N SER A 403 -11.96 -13.04 -21.66
CA SER A 403 -12.95 -12.29 -22.44
C SER A 403 -12.61 -10.80 -22.53
N PHE A 404 -12.11 -10.18 -21.45
CA PHE A 404 -11.68 -8.79 -21.46
C PHE A 404 -10.50 -8.55 -22.41
N TYR A 405 -9.54 -9.48 -22.47
CA TYR A 405 -8.38 -9.39 -23.35
C TYR A 405 -8.67 -9.86 -24.80
N THR A 406 -9.88 -10.32 -25.12
CA THR A 406 -10.22 -10.80 -26.47
C THR A 406 -10.17 -9.66 -27.46
N SER A 407 -9.09 -9.58 -28.25
CA SER A 407 -8.87 -8.61 -29.32
C SER A 407 -7.78 -9.06 -30.29
N GLN A 408 -7.93 -8.68 -31.56
CA GLN A 408 -6.90 -8.84 -32.58
C GLN A 408 -6.42 -7.49 -33.15
N THR A 409 -6.95 -6.37 -32.59
CA THR A 409 -6.66 -5.01 -33.09
C THR A 409 -5.65 -4.33 -32.16
N GLU A 410 -4.50 -3.98 -32.74
CA GLU A 410 -3.47 -3.16 -32.04
C GLU A 410 -3.70 -1.67 -32.33
N ALA A 411 -3.30 -0.84 -31.37
CA ALA A 411 -3.25 0.61 -31.50
C ALA A 411 -2.09 1.19 -30.71
N GLU A 412 -1.66 2.40 -31.02
CA GLU A 412 -0.72 3.18 -30.18
C GLU A 412 -1.50 4.02 -29.18
N PHE A 413 -1.04 4.01 -27.95
CA PHE A 413 -1.61 4.81 -26.87
C PHE A 413 -0.50 5.23 -25.88
N ASN A 414 -0.37 6.53 -25.62
CA ASN A 414 0.64 7.09 -24.71
C ASN A 414 2.08 6.60 -24.95
N GLY A 415 2.46 6.41 -26.22
CA GLY A 415 3.80 5.95 -26.59
C GLY A 415 4.05 4.44 -26.43
N GLY A 416 3.01 3.66 -26.13
CA GLY A 416 3.04 2.20 -26.05
C GLY A 416 2.02 1.53 -27.00
N ILE A 417 2.13 0.21 -27.17
CA ILE A 417 1.15 -0.60 -27.91
C ILE A 417 0.09 -1.10 -26.93
N VAL A 418 -1.18 -1.03 -27.34
CA VAL A 418 -2.35 -1.57 -26.63
C VAL A 418 -3.17 -2.43 -27.58
N LEU A 419 -4.01 -3.32 -27.03
CA LEU A 419 -5.08 -3.95 -27.81
C LEU A 419 -6.39 -3.17 -27.61
N LYS A 420 -7.25 -3.19 -28.62
CA LYS A 420 -8.59 -2.58 -28.60
C LYS A 420 -9.63 -3.65 -28.31
N GLY A 421 -10.12 -3.66 -27.07
CA GLY A 421 -11.31 -4.43 -26.73
C GLY A 421 -12.60 -3.71 -27.12
N ASN A 422 -13.72 -4.42 -27.09
CA ASN A 422 -15.04 -3.86 -27.38
C ASN A 422 -16.02 -4.27 -26.30
N ARG A 423 -16.74 -3.27 -25.74
CA ARG A 423 -17.83 -3.46 -24.78
C ARG A 423 -19.09 -2.83 -25.37
N ASN A 424 -20.01 -3.66 -25.87
CA ASN A 424 -21.30 -3.21 -26.40
C ASN A 424 -21.18 -2.14 -27.50
N GLY A 425 -20.17 -2.23 -28.37
CA GLY A 425 -19.93 -1.27 -29.44
C GLY A 425 -18.98 -0.12 -29.10
N GLU A 426 -18.57 0.02 -27.84
CA GLU A 426 -17.58 1.00 -27.38
C GLU A 426 -16.21 0.34 -27.23
N GLU A 427 -15.20 0.95 -27.86
CA GLU A 427 -13.82 0.49 -27.74
C GLU A 427 -13.19 0.90 -26.40
N TYR A 428 -12.35 0.02 -25.85
CA TYR A 428 -11.49 0.33 -24.70
C TYR A 428 -10.06 -0.16 -24.93
N ASN A 429 -9.12 0.43 -24.21
CA ASN A 429 -7.72 0.04 -24.30
C ASN A 429 -7.40 -1.10 -23.31
N ILE A 430 -6.70 -2.11 -23.79
CA ILE A 430 -6.14 -3.20 -23.01
C ILE A 430 -4.63 -2.97 -22.94
N THR A 431 -4.13 -2.74 -21.72
CA THR A 431 -2.72 -2.44 -21.47
C THR A 431 -2.13 -3.53 -20.58
N ASP A 432 -1.09 -4.17 -21.09
CA ASP A 432 -0.33 -5.21 -20.39
C ASP A 432 1.08 -5.31 -21.00
N ASP A 433 1.92 -6.20 -20.48
CA ASP A 433 3.21 -6.50 -21.05
C ASP A 433 3.07 -6.99 -22.50
N LYS A 434 4.05 -6.63 -23.34
CA LYS A 434 4.03 -6.97 -24.78
C LYS A 434 3.79 -8.47 -25.04
N ALA A 435 4.41 -9.35 -24.25
CA ALA A 435 4.26 -10.80 -24.42
C ALA A 435 2.81 -11.27 -24.14
N VAL A 436 2.10 -10.61 -23.23
CA VAL A 436 0.69 -10.86 -22.92
C VAL A 436 -0.17 -10.36 -24.08
N LEU A 437 0.04 -9.13 -24.55
CA LEU A 437 -0.71 -8.56 -25.66
C LEU A 437 -0.55 -9.39 -26.93
N ASP A 438 0.69 -9.77 -27.28
CA ASP A 438 0.97 -10.65 -28.44
C ASP A 438 0.21 -11.99 -28.33
N PHE A 439 0.22 -12.60 -27.14
CA PHE A 439 -0.50 -13.86 -26.89
C PHE A 439 -2.00 -13.72 -27.19
N PHE A 440 -2.66 -12.69 -26.64
CA PHE A 440 -4.10 -12.50 -26.83
C PHE A 440 -4.44 -12.12 -28.27
N ARG A 441 -3.66 -11.26 -28.93
CA ARG A 441 -3.83 -10.95 -30.34
C ARG A 441 -3.81 -12.23 -31.21
N ASP A 442 -2.85 -13.11 -30.99
CA ASP A 442 -2.62 -14.30 -31.79
C ASP A 442 -3.59 -15.44 -31.53
N ASN A 443 -4.28 -15.43 -30.37
CA ASN A 443 -5.15 -16.52 -29.91
C ASN A 443 -6.65 -16.16 -29.83
N SER A 444 -7.01 -14.87 -29.75
CA SER A 444 -8.41 -14.45 -29.56
C SER A 444 -9.38 -14.90 -30.68
N GLY A 445 -8.88 -15.10 -31.89
CA GLY A 445 -9.68 -15.57 -33.02
C GLY A 445 -9.94 -17.09 -33.08
N LYS A 446 -9.34 -17.85 -32.15
CA LYS A 446 -9.50 -19.31 -32.07
C LYS A 446 -10.86 -19.71 -31.52
N SER A 447 -11.21 -21.01 -31.71
CA SER A 447 -12.37 -21.57 -31.02
C SER A 447 -12.23 -21.44 -29.47
N ALA A 448 -13.35 -21.44 -28.76
CA ALA A 448 -13.31 -21.33 -27.29
C ALA A 448 -12.39 -22.37 -26.66
N LYS A 449 -12.46 -23.62 -27.14
CA LYS A 449 -11.62 -24.72 -26.64
C LYS A 449 -10.13 -24.51 -26.90
N GLU A 450 -9.75 -24.15 -28.15
CA GLU A 450 -8.33 -23.92 -28.48
C GLU A 450 -7.76 -22.71 -27.74
N PHE A 451 -8.55 -21.66 -27.62
CA PHE A 451 -8.15 -20.45 -26.86
C PHE A 451 -7.96 -20.76 -25.38
N THR A 452 -8.90 -21.48 -24.76
CA THR A 452 -8.80 -21.89 -23.36
C THR A 452 -7.59 -22.78 -23.12
N HIS A 453 -7.38 -23.81 -23.96
CA HIS A 453 -6.20 -24.66 -23.85
C HIS A 453 -4.89 -23.87 -23.98
N ALA A 454 -4.79 -22.99 -24.98
CA ALA A 454 -3.60 -22.16 -25.16
C ALA A 454 -3.30 -21.25 -23.96
N TYR A 455 -4.33 -20.70 -23.32
CA TYR A 455 -4.17 -19.84 -22.15
C TYR A 455 -3.76 -20.64 -20.92
N LEU A 456 -4.51 -21.67 -20.55
CA LEU A 456 -4.29 -22.46 -19.33
C LEU A 456 -2.98 -23.27 -19.35
N SER A 457 -2.50 -23.69 -20.51
CA SER A 457 -1.22 -24.39 -20.68
C SER A 457 0.00 -23.44 -20.73
N ASN A 458 -0.22 -22.11 -20.77
CA ASN A 458 0.87 -21.16 -20.77
C ASN A 458 1.42 -20.92 -19.35
N THR A 459 2.33 -21.76 -18.93
CA THR A 459 2.91 -21.74 -17.57
C THR A 459 3.55 -20.40 -17.18
N LYS A 460 3.93 -19.54 -18.13
CA LYS A 460 4.49 -18.22 -17.86
C LYS A 460 3.49 -17.26 -17.24
N PHE A 461 2.20 -17.48 -17.45
CA PHE A 461 1.13 -16.66 -16.88
C PHE A 461 0.70 -17.10 -15.47
N PHE A 462 1.24 -18.22 -14.99
CA PHE A 462 0.82 -18.86 -13.74
C PHE A 462 2.00 -19.31 -12.87
N GLY A 463 3.12 -18.57 -12.93
CA GLY A 463 4.27 -18.85 -12.06
C GLY A 463 4.92 -20.22 -12.26
N GLY A 464 4.78 -20.80 -13.44
CA GLY A 464 5.28 -22.14 -13.77
C GLY A 464 4.20 -23.25 -13.71
N GLU A 465 3.00 -22.94 -13.20
CA GLU A 465 1.90 -23.93 -13.11
C GLU A 465 1.20 -24.15 -14.47
N ASP A 466 0.85 -25.37 -14.77
CA ASP A 466 0.06 -25.75 -15.93
C ASP A 466 -1.40 -25.99 -15.51
N LEU A 467 -2.22 -24.95 -15.66
CA LEU A 467 -3.61 -24.99 -15.23
C LEU A 467 -4.50 -25.87 -16.10
N SER A 468 -4.08 -26.24 -17.32
CA SER A 468 -4.83 -27.18 -18.16
C SER A 468 -4.94 -28.59 -17.56
N LYS A 469 -4.11 -28.90 -16.56
CA LYS A 469 -4.09 -30.18 -15.84
C LYS A 469 -4.90 -30.19 -14.54
N VAL A 470 -5.49 -29.04 -14.16
CA VAL A 470 -6.23 -28.91 -12.91
C VAL A 470 -7.68 -29.40 -13.08
N LEU A 471 -8.00 -30.53 -12.51
CA LEU A 471 -9.35 -31.11 -12.58
C LEU A 471 -9.99 -31.00 -13.98
N ASN A 472 -11.24 -30.53 -14.06
CA ASN A 472 -11.97 -30.24 -15.29
C ASN A 472 -11.97 -28.74 -15.64
N LEU A 473 -10.93 -27.99 -15.25
CA LEU A 473 -10.87 -26.54 -15.42
C LEU A 473 -11.00 -26.10 -16.89
N GLU A 474 -10.31 -26.81 -17.80
CA GLU A 474 -10.35 -26.49 -19.22
C GLU A 474 -11.77 -26.60 -19.81
N GLU A 475 -12.53 -27.61 -19.39
CA GLU A 475 -13.92 -27.80 -19.82
C GLU A 475 -14.80 -26.65 -19.32
N VAL A 476 -14.73 -26.36 -18.02
CA VAL A 476 -15.54 -25.32 -17.38
C VAL A 476 -15.25 -23.93 -17.95
N ILE A 477 -13.96 -23.58 -18.15
CA ILE A 477 -13.59 -22.30 -18.77
C ILE A 477 -14.06 -22.24 -20.23
N THR A 478 -13.96 -23.35 -20.98
CA THR A 478 -14.44 -23.41 -22.36
C THR A 478 -15.95 -23.13 -22.44
N GLU A 479 -16.75 -23.70 -21.53
CA GLU A 479 -18.17 -23.42 -21.42
C GLU A 479 -18.44 -21.95 -21.12
N TYR A 480 -17.79 -21.36 -20.12
CA TYR A 480 -17.94 -19.93 -19.81
C TYR A 480 -17.56 -19.01 -20.98
N ILE A 481 -16.45 -19.29 -21.69
CA ILE A 481 -16.04 -18.50 -22.85
C ILE A 481 -17.06 -18.62 -23.97
N THR A 482 -17.63 -19.81 -24.20
CA THR A 482 -18.67 -20.01 -25.22
C THR A 482 -19.91 -19.21 -24.86
N ASP A 483 -20.41 -19.35 -23.64
CA ASP A 483 -21.60 -18.63 -23.16
C ASP A 483 -21.41 -17.10 -23.21
N ILE A 484 -20.23 -16.60 -22.80
CA ILE A 484 -19.93 -15.15 -22.86
C ILE A 484 -19.92 -14.66 -24.31
N ARG A 485 -19.38 -15.43 -25.25
CA ARG A 485 -19.38 -15.08 -26.71
C ARG A 485 -20.79 -15.06 -27.29
N GLU A 486 -21.66 -15.97 -26.86
CA GLU A 486 -23.02 -16.10 -27.38
C GLU A 486 -24.01 -15.15 -26.74
N ARG A 487 -23.93 -14.96 -25.43
CA ARG A 487 -24.97 -14.30 -24.59
C ARG A 487 -24.51 -13.00 -23.95
N GLY A 488 -23.21 -12.74 -24.01
CA GLY A 488 -22.58 -11.58 -23.34
C GLY A 488 -22.34 -11.77 -21.84
N MET A 489 -21.40 -11.00 -21.31
CA MET A 489 -20.94 -11.12 -19.90
C MET A 489 -22.07 -10.93 -18.89
N ARG A 490 -22.96 -9.97 -19.10
CA ARG A 490 -24.05 -9.67 -18.15
C ARG A 490 -24.98 -10.88 -17.95
N ALA A 491 -25.34 -11.57 -19.03
CA ALA A 491 -26.21 -12.73 -18.93
C ALA A 491 -25.56 -13.87 -18.15
N VAL A 492 -24.28 -14.13 -18.43
CA VAL A 492 -23.56 -15.25 -17.80
C VAL A 492 -23.27 -14.96 -16.31
N VAL A 493 -22.92 -13.71 -15.94
CA VAL A 493 -22.70 -13.39 -14.54
C VAL A 493 -23.99 -13.39 -13.72
N ASN A 494 -25.15 -13.11 -14.35
CA ASN A 494 -26.45 -13.26 -13.68
C ASN A 494 -26.71 -14.73 -13.33
N ASP A 495 -26.53 -15.65 -14.31
CA ASP A 495 -26.70 -17.09 -14.06
C ASP A 495 -25.69 -17.62 -13.03
N LEU A 496 -24.50 -17.04 -12.99
CA LEU A 496 -23.49 -17.40 -11.98
C LEU A 496 -23.92 -17.01 -10.55
N ALA A 497 -24.65 -15.91 -10.41
CA ALA A 497 -25.10 -15.40 -9.12
C ALA A 497 -26.41 -16.05 -8.63
N ASP A 498 -27.20 -16.68 -9.50
CA ASP A 498 -28.40 -17.43 -9.11
C ASP A 498 -28.01 -18.77 -8.48
#